data_5fd3b452baf3cb21211416e3aacbd472
#
_entry.id   5fd3b452baf3cb21211416e3aacbd472
#
_cell.length_a   1.000
_cell.length_b   1.000
_cell.length_c   1.000
_cell.angle_alpha   90.00
_cell.angle_beta   90.00
_cell.angle_gamma   90.00
#
_symmetry.space_group_name_H-M   'P 1'
#
loop_
_entity.id
_entity.type
_entity.pdbx_description
1 polymer ?
#
loop_
_entity_poly.entity_id
_entity_poly.type
_entity_poly.pdbx_seq_one_letter_code
_entity_poly.pdbx_strand_id
1 'polypeptide(L)'
;MDHSEVDRLESKMSSELEITFKSDTSYRKDFFVPESFSHPAKMVAPLLLWIVNKYTQPGETILDPMAGSGTMMLACPLGRNVVMLELEQKFVRMQRDNWEKVRQMPQLGYSMGTCTILHGDARNLEGLFDSVITSPPYASGGHHADQTGAWGGQAQAKDRKSVV
;
A
#
# COMPACT_ATOMS: atom_id res chain seq x y z
N MET A 1 1.92 39.56 -9.74
CA MET A 1 2.92 38.53 -9.52
C MET A 1 3.69 38.40 -10.84
N ASP A 2 4.99 38.64 -10.78
CA ASP A 2 5.86 38.59 -11.97
C ASP A 2 6.11 37.12 -12.35
N HIS A 3 6.14 36.80 -13.64
CA HIS A 3 6.42 35.43 -14.12
C HIS A 3 7.73 34.88 -13.55
N SER A 4 8.74 35.73 -13.34
CA SER A 4 10.03 35.35 -12.74
C SER A 4 9.90 34.86 -11.29
N GLU A 5 8.93 35.38 -10.55
CA GLU A 5 8.68 35.02 -9.14
C GLU A 5 7.92 33.67 -9.04
N VAL A 6 7.01 33.40 -10.01
CA VAL A 6 6.32 32.11 -10.11
C VAL A 6 7.31 31.02 -10.48
N ASP A 7 8.14 31.22 -11.50
CA ASP A 7 9.18 30.27 -11.93
C ASP A 7 10.19 29.96 -10.81
N ARG A 8 10.53 30.98 -10.00
CA ARG A 8 11.42 30.83 -8.83
C ARG A 8 10.76 30.03 -7.70
N LEU A 9 9.47 30.22 -7.46
CA LEU A 9 8.70 29.47 -6.47
C LEU A 9 8.50 28.02 -6.93
N GLU A 10 8.20 27.78 -8.22
CA GLU A 10 8.08 26.44 -8.80
C GLU A 10 9.42 25.69 -8.76
N SER A 11 10.53 26.36 -9.10
CA SER A 11 11.88 25.79 -8.99
C SER A 11 12.23 25.45 -7.54
N LYS A 12 11.90 26.32 -6.58
CA LYS A 12 12.12 26.09 -5.15
C LYS A 12 11.25 24.96 -4.61
N MET A 13 9.98 24.90 -5.00
CA MET A 13 9.07 23.79 -4.67
C MET A 13 9.54 22.47 -5.27
N SER A 14 10.04 22.46 -6.50
CA SER A 14 10.59 21.27 -7.16
C SER A 14 11.87 20.77 -6.48
N SER A 15 12.75 21.65 -6.00
CA SER A 15 13.97 21.27 -5.30
C SER A 15 13.73 20.76 -3.86
N GLU A 16 12.61 21.17 -3.23
CA GLU A 16 12.22 20.68 -1.89
C GLU A 16 11.47 19.34 -1.91
N LEU A 17 11.10 18.83 -3.11
CA LEU A 17 10.31 17.62 -3.29
C LEU A 17 11.11 16.39 -3.74
N GLU A 18 12.43 16.47 -3.82
CA GLU A 18 13.26 15.29 -4.11
C GLU A 18 13.41 14.45 -2.84
N ILE A 19 12.38 13.62 -2.60
CA ILE A 19 12.38 12.68 -1.48
C ILE A 19 13.06 11.39 -1.93
N THR A 20 14.28 11.16 -1.47
CA THR A 20 14.99 9.91 -1.70
C THR A 20 14.69 8.91 -0.59
N PHE A 21 14.25 7.71 -0.97
CA PHE A 21 13.98 6.62 -0.03
C PHE A 21 15.11 5.58 -0.06
N LYS A 22 15.45 5.05 1.13
CA LYS A 22 16.35 3.90 1.25
C LYS A 22 15.72 2.65 0.63
N SER A 23 16.56 1.66 0.32
CA SER A 23 16.09 0.38 -0.22
C SER A 23 14.99 -0.26 0.63
N ASP A 24 13.87 -0.62 0.01
CA ASP A 24 12.72 -1.25 0.64
C ASP A 24 13.03 -2.68 1.15
N THR A 25 13.93 -3.40 0.48
CA THR A 25 14.20 -4.82 0.75
C THR A 25 14.75 -5.06 2.16
N SER A 26 15.73 -4.26 2.59
CA SER A 26 16.29 -4.41 3.94
C SER A 26 15.27 -4.07 5.02
N TYR A 27 14.44 -3.06 4.78
CA TYR A 27 13.39 -2.65 5.71
C TYR A 27 12.33 -3.74 5.89
N ARG A 28 11.90 -4.41 4.80
CA ARG A 28 10.86 -5.43 4.85
C ARG A 28 11.25 -6.71 5.55
N LYS A 29 12.53 -7.08 5.55
CA LYS A 29 13.02 -8.33 6.16
C LYS A 29 12.65 -8.47 7.64
N ASP A 30 12.59 -7.36 8.35
CA ASP A 30 12.29 -7.36 9.78
C ASP A 30 10.79 -7.48 10.05
N PHE A 31 9.94 -6.99 9.15
CA PHE A 31 8.50 -6.85 9.36
C PHE A 31 7.64 -7.90 8.64
N PHE A 32 8.13 -8.50 7.57
CA PHE A 32 7.32 -9.36 6.72
C PHE A 32 7.88 -10.77 6.57
N VAL A 33 6.98 -11.73 6.27
CA VAL A 33 7.39 -13.08 5.91
C VAL A 33 8.06 -13.08 4.53
N PRO A 34 8.99 -14.03 4.25
CA PRO A 34 9.74 -14.06 2.99
C PRO A 34 8.84 -14.11 1.74
N GLU A 35 7.71 -14.78 1.82
CA GLU A 35 6.74 -14.94 0.73
C GLU A 35 6.17 -13.59 0.27
N SER A 36 6.14 -12.58 1.16
CA SER A 36 5.69 -11.21 0.83
C SER A 36 6.59 -10.51 -0.19
N PHE A 37 7.84 -10.96 -0.32
CA PHE A 37 8.79 -10.35 -1.25
C PHE A 37 8.49 -10.69 -2.72
N SER A 38 7.78 -11.78 -2.96
CA SER A 38 7.41 -12.21 -4.32
C SER A 38 6.23 -11.42 -4.92
N HIS A 39 5.51 -10.61 -4.12
CA HIS A 39 4.41 -9.81 -4.63
C HIS A 39 4.93 -8.69 -5.56
N PRO A 40 4.52 -8.63 -6.85
CA PRO A 40 5.11 -7.71 -7.83
C PRO A 40 4.73 -6.24 -7.60
N ALA A 41 3.49 -5.99 -7.17
CA ALA A 41 2.96 -4.65 -6.94
C ALA A 41 2.82 -4.40 -5.44
N LYS A 42 3.82 -3.78 -4.83
CA LYS A 42 3.78 -3.41 -3.41
C LYS A 42 4.28 -1.99 -3.23
N MET A 43 3.58 -1.24 -2.39
CA MET A 43 4.02 0.09 -2.02
C MET A 43 5.38 0.03 -1.34
N VAL A 44 6.28 0.94 -1.69
CA VAL A 44 7.58 1.07 -1.04
C VAL A 44 7.36 1.50 0.42
N ALA A 45 7.85 0.73 1.38
CA ALA A 45 7.57 0.96 2.81
C ALA A 45 8.02 2.35 3.30
N PRO A 46 9.22 2.86 3.00
CA PRO A 46 9.59 4.22 3.36
C PRO A 46 8.68 5.31 2.79
N LEU A 47 8.20 5.15 1.54
CA LEU A 47 7.22 6.07 0.95
C LEU A 47 5.90 6.04 1.72
N LEU A 48 5.39 4.84 2.03
CA LEU A 48 4.19 4.69 2.83
C LEU A 48 4.31 5.41 4.17
N LEU A 49 5.39 5.18 4.90
CA LEU A 49 5.60 5.78 6.22
C LEU A 49 5.69 7.30 6.14
N TRP A 50 6.29 7.83 5.08
CA TRP A 50 6.31 9.28 4.83
C TRP A 50 4.90 9.82 4.58
N ILE A 51 4.08 9.16 3.74
CA ILE A 51 2.69 9.54 3.48
C ILE A 51 1.87 9.50 4.77
N VAL A 52 1.95 8.41 5.52
CA VAL A 52 1.23 8.23 6.79
C VAL A 52 1.57 9.35 7.78
N ASN A 53 2.85 9.65 7.96
CA ASN A 53 3.27 10.70 8.90
C ASN A 53 2.89 12.10 8.45
N LYS A 54 2.83 12.35 7.13
CA LYS A 54 2.53 13.67 6.59
C LYS A 54 1.03 13.97 6.55
N TYR A 55 0.20 12.95 6.28
CA TYR A 55 -1.21 13.16 5.95
C TYR A 55 -2.21 12.55 6.94
N THR A 56 -1.73 11.82 7.95
CA THR A 56 -2.59 11.21 8.96
C THR A 56 -2.08 11.48 10.37
N GLN A 57 -2.97 11.32 11.37
CA GLN A 57 -2.67 11.47 12.78
C GLN A 57 -2.81 10.13 13.53
N PRO A 58 -2.08 9.92 14.66
CA PRO A 58 -2.34 8.80 15.55
C PRO A 58 -3.83 8.75 15.98
N GLY A 59 -4.41 7.55 15.97
CA GLY A 59 -5.82 7.30 16.26
C GLY A 59 -6.72 7.27 15.04
N GLU A 60 -6.31 7.86 13.91
CA GLU A 60 -7.08 7.81 12.65
C GLU A 60 -7.11 6.40 12.05
N THR A 61 -8.16 6.13 11.28
CA THR A 61 -8.37 4.87 10.56
C THR A 61 -8.08 5.05 9.07
N ILE A 62 -7.11 4.28 8.58
CA ILE A 62 -6.69 4.25 7.18
C ILE A 62 -7.26 3.02 6.51
N LEU A 63 -7.91 3.20 5.35
CA LEU A 63 -8.36 2.11 4.48
C LEU A 63 -7.34 1.85 3.36
N ASP A 64 -7.00 0.57 3.17
CA ASP A 64 -6.36 0.08 1.94
C ASP A 64 -7.26 -0.95 1.26
N PRO A 65 -8.02 -0.56 0.21
CA PRO A 65 -8.99 -1.43 -0.46
C PRO A 65 -8.35 -2.45 -1.42
N MET A 66 -7.03 -2.40 -1.64
CA MET A 66 -6.29 -3.32 -2.52
C MET A 66 -4.95 -3.68 -1.88
N ALA A 67 -5.02 -4.28 -0.69
CA ALA A 67 -3.91 -4.32 0.25
C ALA A 67 -2.74 -5.26 -0.13
N GLY A 68 -2.93 -6.20 -1.05
CA GLY A 68 -1.88 -7.09 -1.52
C GLY A 68 -1.18 -7.82 -0.37
N SER A 69 0.13 -7.65 -0.23
CA SER A 69 0.91 -8.23 0.87
C SER A 69 0.73 -7.53 2.24
N GLY A 70 -0.05 -6.43 2.30
CA GLY A 70 -0.39 -5.75 3.55
C GLY A 70 0.64 -4.73 4.04
N THR A 71 1.33 -4.04 3.14
CA THR A 71 2.32 -3.02 3.54
C THR A 71 1.73 -1.95 4.46
N MET A 72 0.42 -1.65 4.32
CA MET A 72 -0.28 -0.64 5.12
C MET A 72 -0.24 -0.92 6.63
N MET A 73 -0.12 -2.18 7.07
CA MET A 73 -0.06 -2.51 8.50
C MET A 73 1.13 -1.85 9.23
N LEU A 74 2.15 -1.37 8.50
CA LEU A 74 3.26 -0.60 9.07
C LEU A 74 2.83 0.76 9.67
N ALA A 75 1.60 1.22 9.40
CA ALA A 75 1.03 2.39 10.05
C ALA A 75 0.58 2.11 11.49
N CYS A 76 0.31 0.85 11.86
CA CYS A 76 -0.15 0.48 13.20
C CYS A 76 0.89 0.77 14.30
N PRO A 77 2.19 0.46 14.15
CA PRO A 77 3.22 0.87 15.11
C PRO A 77 3.32 2.39 15.32
N LEU A 78 2.84 3.18 14.34
CA LEU A 78 2.76 4.64 14.42
C LEU A 78 1.42 5.14 15.00
N GLY A 79 0.62 4.26 15.60
CA GLY A 79 -0.63 4.59 16.27
C GLY A 79 -1.85 4.73 15.37
N ARG A 80 -1.78 4.41 14.07
CA ARG A 80 -2.94 4.46 13.16
C ARG A 80 -3.68 3.12 13.17
N ASN A 81 -5.00 3.17 13.07
CA ASN A 81 -5.81 2.00 12.81
C ASN A 81 -5.83 1.73 11.30
N VAL A 82 -5.79 0.46 10.92
CA VAL A 82 -5.74 0.08 9.49
C VAL A 82 -6.83 -0.93 9.20
N VAL A 83 -7.57 -0.69 8.12
CA VAL A 83 -8.49 -1.65 7.51
C VAL A 83 -7.95 -2.00 6.14
N MET A 84 -7.64 -3.27 5.94
CA MET A 84 -7.10 -3.81 4.69
C MET A 84 -8.10 -4.75 4.07
N LEU A 85 -8.44 -4.53 2.80
CA LEU A 85 -9.30 -5.40 2.02
C LEU A 85 -8.49 -6.04 0.89
N GLU A 86 -8.66 -7.35 0.72
CA GLU A 86 -7.95 -8.12 -0.30
C GLU A 86 -8.87 -9.18 -0.93
N LEU A 87 -8.84 -9.26 -2.24
CA LEU A 87 -9.67 -10.18 -3.02
C LEU A 87 -9.13 -11.61 -3.01
N GLU A 88 -7.79 -11.76 -3.02
CA GLU A 88 -7.15 -13.06 -3.12
C GLU A 88 -6.84 -13.67 -1.75
N GLN A 89 -7.48 -14.79 -1.46
CA GLN A 89 -7.34 -15.50 -0.18
C GLN A 89 -5.87 -15.80 0.21
N LYS A 90 -4.99 -16.04 -0.79
CA LYS A 90 -3.55 -16.27 -0.52
C LYS A 90 -2.88 -15.06 0.13
N PHE A 91 -3.23 -13.84 -0.32
CA PHE A 91 -2.69 -12.61 0.25
C PHE A 91 -3.31 -12.29 1.61
N VAL A 92 -4.59 -12.60 1.80
CA VAL A 92 -5.22 -12.49 3.14
C VAL A 92 -4.49 -13.34 4.18
N ARG A 93 -4.10 -14.57 3.84
CA ARG A 93 -3.28 -15.42 4.73
C ARG A 93 -1.92 -14.80 5.02
N MET A 94 -1.23 -14.36 3.97
CA MET A 94 0.07 -13.67 4.08
C MET A 94 -0.01 -12.42 4.95
N GLN A 95 -1.08 -11.63 4.84
CA GLN A 95 -1.32 -10.46 5.68
C GLN A 95 -1.44 -10.84 7.16
N ARG A 96 -2.14 -11.94 7.48
CA ARG A 96 -2.26 -12.44 8.86
C ARG A 96 -0.91 -12.84 9.42
N ASP A 97 -0.10 -13.56 8.65
CA ASP A 97 1.25 -13.97 9.06
C ASP A 97 2.16 -12.75 9.24
N ASN A 98 2.07 -11.75 8.38
CA ASN A 98 2.78 -10.49 8.50
C ASN A 98 2.33 -9.71 9.75
N TRP A 99 1.02 -9.68 10.02
CA TRP A 99 0.50 -8.98 11.20
C TRP A 99 1.02 -9.57 12.51
N GLU A 100 1.15 -10.90 12.59
CA GLU A 100 1.73 -11.54 13.78
C GLU A 100 3.16 -11.07 14.08
N LYS A 101 3.92 -10.65 13.07
CA LYS A 101 5.24 -10.05 13.24
C LYS A 101 5.15 -8.57 13.60
N VAL A 102 4.41 -7.79 12.82
CA VAL A 102 4.33 -6.33 12.97
C VAL A 102 3.77 -5.92 14.33
N ARG A 103 2.74 -6.63 14.84
CA ARG A 103 2.12 -6.34 16.14
C ARG A 103 3.08 -6.52 17.34
N GLN A 104 4.20 -7.22 17.16
CA GLN A 104 5.22 -7.42 18.20
C GLN A 104 6.31 -6.33 18.18
N MET A 105 6.21 -5.35 17.27
CA MET A 105 7.22 -4.30 17.09
C MET A 105 6.62 -2.92 17.38
N PRO A 106 6.25 -2.62 18.64
CA PRO A 106 5.73 -1.31 19.00
C PRO A 106 6.82 -0.25 18.80
N GLN A 107 6.42 0.93 18.35
CA GLN A 107 7.32 2.07 18.21
C GLN A 107 7.24 2.97 19.44
N LEU A 108 8.39 3.40 19.93
CA LEU A 108 8.47 4.31 21.07
C LEU A 108 7.73 5.62 20.79
N GLY A 109 6.90 6.04 21.73
CA GLY A 109 6.10 7.26 21.62
C GLY A 109 4.72 7.08 21.00
N TYR A 110 4.35 5.87 20.57
CA TYR A 110 3.04 5.57 20.02
C TYR A 110 2.38 4.38 20.73
N SER A 111 1.05 4.44 20.83
CA SER A 111 0.25 3.25 21.15
C SER A 111 0.02 2.47 19.86
N MET A 112 0.19 1.15 19.91
CA MET A 112 -0.06 0.27 18.74
C MET A 112 -1.51 0.43 18.28
N GLY A 113 -1.70 0.77 16.99
CA GLY A 113 -3.01 0.78 16.35
C GLY A 113 -3.53 -0.61 16.05
N THR A 114 -4.78 -0.69 15.61
CA THR A 114 -5.43 -1.95 15.23
C THR A 114 -5.23 -2.24 13.74
N CYS A 115 -5.23 -3.53 13.38
CA CYS A 115 -5.20 -3.98 12.00
C CYS A 115 -6.36 -4.93 11.73
N THR A 116 -7.30 -4.50 10.89
CA THR A 116 -8.44 -5.32 10.45
C THR A 116 -8.15 -5.82 9.04
N ILE A 117 -8.17 -7.14 8.87
CA ILE A 117 -7.89 -7.80 7.59
C ILE A 117 -9.17 -8.44 7.08
N LEU A 118 -9.69 -7.94 5.96
CA LEU A 118 -10.93 -8.37 5.33
C LEU A 118 -10.64 -9.11 4.02
N HIS A 119 -11.37 -10.20 3.79
CA HIS A 119 -11.39 -10.88 2.50
C HIS A 119 -12.63 -10.46 1.74
N GLY A 120 -12.48 -9.82 0.59
CA GLY A 120 -13.62 -9.35 -0.19
C GLY A 120 -13.24 -8.53 -1.41
N ASP A 121 -14.28 -8.06 -2.09
CA ASP A 121 -14.17 -7.22 -3.28
C ASP A 121 -14.35 -5.76 -2.89
N ALA A 122 -13.41 -4.91 -3.25
CA ALA A 122 -13.39 -3.48 -2.93
C ALA A 122 -14.61 -2.72 -3.50
N ARG A 123 -15.27 -3.26 -4.52
CA ARG A 123 -16.50 -2.68 -5.08
C ARG A 123 -17.71 -2.79 -4.15
N ASN A 124 -17.64 -3.65 -3.14
CA ASN A 124 -18.72 -3.90 -2.17
C ASN A 124 -18.36 -3.39 -0.76
N LEU A 125 -17.37 -2.49 -0.67
CA LEU A 125 -16.93 -1.95 0.59
C LEU A 125 -17.89 -0.86 1.07
N GLU A 126 -18.33 -0.95 2.34
CA GLU A 126 -19.08 0.06 3.04
C GLU A 126 -18.37 0.44 4.33
N GLY A 127 -18.44 1.69 4.74
CA GLY A 127 -17.84 2.16 6.00
C GLY A 127 -17.41 3.61 5.96
N LEU A 128 -16.97 4.10 7.12
CA LEU A 128 -16.37 5.42 7.29
C LEU A 128 -14.91 5.27 7.67
N PHE A 129 -14.04 6.02 6.99
CA PHE A 129 -12.61 6.03 7.20
C PHE A 129 -12.11 7.46 7.17
N ASP A 130 -11.05 7.75 7.92
CA ASP A 130 -10.45 9.09 7.95
C ASP A 130 -9.63 9.34 6.67
N SER A 131 -8.99 8.29 6.15
CA SER A 131 -8.21 8.39 4.91
C SER A 131 -8.18 7.07 4.14
N VAL A 132 -7.90 7.17 2.84
CA VAL A 132 -7.67 6.02 1.96
C VAL A 132 -6.27 6.14 1.36
N ILE A 133 -5.45 5.14 1.59
CA ILE A 133 -4.09 5.05 1.02
C ILE A 133 -3.95 3.67 0.39
N THR A 134 -3.69 3.62 -0.90
CA THR A 134 -3.59 2.35 -1.62
C THR A 134 -2.55 2.39 -2.74
N SER A 135 -2.09 1.22 -3.16
CA SER A 135 -1.25 1.04 -4.34
C SER A 135 -1.93 0.07 -5.29
N PRO A 136 -2.81 0.57 -6.16
CA PRO A 136 -3.57 -0.28 -7.07
C PRO A 136 -2.65 -1.04 -8.03
N PRO A 137 -3.06 -2.21 -8.52
CA PRO A 137 -2.31 -2.94 -9.52
C PRO A 137 -2.16 -2.09 -10.78
N TYR A 138 -0.95 -2.04 -11.32
CA TYR A 138 -0.71 -1.38 -12.59
C TYR A 138 -1.39 -2.17 -13.71
N ALA A 139 -2.01 -1.48 -14.67
CA ALA A 139 -2.36 -2.11 -15.93
C ALA A 139 -1.05 -2.56 -16.58
N SER A 140 -0.79 -3.87 -16.59
CA SER A 140 0.40 -4.44 -17.20
C SER A 140 0.36 -4.22 -18.71
N GLY A 141 0.92 -3.12 -19.17
CA GLY A 141 1.46 -3.05 -20.52
C GLY A 141 2.57 -4.10 -20.61
N GLY A 142 2.29 -5.16 -21.30
CA GLY A 142 2.92 -6.43 -21.56
C GLY A 142 4.44 -6.60 -21.57
N HIS A 143 5.23 -6.14 -20.61
CA HIS A 143 6.69 -6.34 -20.64
C HIS A 143 7.33 -6.90 -19.38
N HIS A 144 6.60 -7.27 -18.34
CA HIS A 144 7.18 -7.89 -17.14
C HIS A 144 6.63 -9.28 -16.78
N ALA A 145 5.72 -9.84 -17.57
CA ALA A 145 5.13 -11.16 -17.30
C ALA A 145 6.06 -12.34 -17.64
N ASP A 146 7.09 -12.14 -18.47
CA ASP A 146 7.86 -13.25 -19.06
C ASP A 146 9.10 -13.69 -18.27
N GLN A 147 9.49 -12.98 -17.21
CA GLN A 147 10.73 -13.35 -16.52
C GLN A 147 10.56 -14.17 -15.25
N THR A 148 9.37 -14.37 -14.73
CA THR A 148 9.18 -15.15 -13.48
C THR A 148 8.16 -16.27 -13.52
N GLY A 149 7.45 -16.49 -14.64
CA GLY A 149 6.54 -17.64 -14.80
C GLY A 149 5.40 -17.79 -13.78
N ALA A 150 5.15 -16.79 -12.92
CA ALA A 150 4.29 -16.96 -11.76
C ALA A 150 2.91 -16.26 -11.87
N TRP A 151 2.63 -15.54 -12.95
CA TRP A 151 1.39 -14.76 -13.09
C TRP A 151 0.67 -15.02 -14.41
N GLY A 152 0.60 -16.28 -14.84
CA GLY A 152 -0.18 -16.73 -15.99
C GLY A 152 -1.68 -16.88 -15.71
N GLY A 153 -2.27 -16.01 -14.89
CA GLY A 153 -3.72 -15.92 -14.76
C GLY A 153 -4.27 -14.93 -15.78
N GLN A 154 -4.47 -15.34 -17.03
CA GLN A 154 -5.22 -14.55 -18.01
C GLN A 154 -6.65 -14.39 -17.50
N ALA A 155 -6.98 -13.22 -17.01
CA ALA A 155 -8.36 -12.76 -16.99
C ALA A 155 -8.77 -12.57 -18.46
N GLN A 156 -9.33 -13.59 -19.07
CA GLN A 156 -10.00 -13.45 -20.35
C GLN A 156 -11.19 -12.51 -20.15
N ALA A 157 -11.08 -11.31 -20.65
CA ALA A 157 -12.22 -10.45 -20.88
C ALA A 157 -13.15 -11.20 -21.84
N LYS A 158 -14.21 -11.82 -21.32
CA LYS A 158 -15.29 -12.32 -22.17
C LYS A 158 -15.97 -11.13 -22.79
N ASP A 159 -15.78 -10.99 -24.12
CA ASP A 159 -16.58 -10.13 -24.96
C ASP A 159 -18.06 -10.25 -24.60
N ARG A 160 -18.62 -9.19 -24.06
CA ARG A 160 -20.07 -9.04 -23.98
C ARG A 160 -20.55 -8.65 -25.37
N LYS A 161 -20.91 -9.64 -26.18
CA LYS A 161 -21.74 -9.40 -27.35
C LYS A 161 -23.04 -8.77 -26.88
N SER A 162 -23.30 -7.55 -27.38
CA SER A 162 -24.58 -6.91 -27.29
C SER A 162 -25.64 -7.81 -27.89
N VAL A 163 -26.68 -8.12 -27.11
CA VAL A 163 -27.93 -8.68 -27.63
C VAL A 163 -28.87 -7.49 -27.82
N VAL A 164 -29.25 -7.33 -29.09
CA VAL A 164 -30.31 -6.41 -29.54
C VAL A 164 -31.66 -6.93 -29.05
#